data_6264720eeb6f21a11711deadebd2688f
#
_entry.id   6264720eeb6f21a11711deadebd2688f
#
_cell.length_a   1.000
_cell.length_b   1.000
_cell.length_c   1.000
_cell.angle_alpha   90.00
_cell.angle_beta   90.00
_cell.angle_gamma   90.00
#
_symmetry.space_group_name_H-M   'P 1'
#
loop_
_entity.id
_entity.type
_entity.pdbx_description
1 polymer ?
#
loop_
_entity_poly.entity_id
_entity_poly.type
_entity_poly.pdbx_seq_one_letter_code
_entity_poly.pdbx_strand_id
1 'polypeptide(L)'
;YLYGTDIPGDNERALRIYDVVDGFIDRYITDGMTDFDKELAVHDYIVSNCHYGYPENKDDAYTAYGALVLERSVCDGYAEAFFVIMSCLGVDCDIVVGSTDEGLHAWNQVALGGEWYNIDLTWDDSLPDMGNYIKHTYVNVADDVLERTHIWQKQFYRECTEDTYNFYSKKFYRYECFDDYVKGVKIQLGRNKVVEAAVRTDEATFDL
;
A
#
# COMPACT_ATOMS: atom_id res chain seq x y z
N TYR A 1 8.77 -11.13 17.53
CA TYR A 1 9.63 -10.96 16.37
C TYR A 1 10.46 -9.71 16.47
N LEU A 2 9.79 -8.57 16.45
CA LEU A 2 10.41 -7.24 16.43
C LEU A 2 11.36 -6.96 17.59
N TYR A 3 11.30 -7.74 18.65
CA TYR A 3 12.09 -7.55 19.87
C TYR A 3 12.99 -8.74 20.22
N GLY A 4 13.34 -9.59 19.26
CA GLY A 4 14.25 -10.70 19.45
C GLY A 4 13.69 -11.83 20.31
N THR A 5 12.37 -11.97 20.36
CA THR A 5 11.74 -13.15 20.97
C THR A 5 11.74 -14.29 19.98
N ASP A 6 12.24 -15.46 20.38
CA ASP A 6 12.20 -16.67 19.57
C ASP A 6 10.74 -17.01 19.21
N ILE A 7 10.48 -17.31 17.93
CA ILE A 7 9.20 -17.89 17.53
C ILE A 7 9.09 -19.26 18.21
N PRO A 8 7.94 -19.58 18.81
CA PRO A 8 7.69 -20.95 19.23
C PRO A 8 7.92 -21.90 18.05
N GLY A 9 8.81 -22.86 18.19
CA GLY A 9 9.25 -23.75 17.11
C GLY A 9 8.18 -24.70 16.56
N ASP A 10 6.97 -24.64 17.11
CA ASP A 10 5.77 -25.39 16.71
C ASP A 10 4.81 -24.57 15.82
N ASN A 11 5.08 -23.28 15.56
CA ASN A 11 4.27 -22.44 14.69
C ASN A 11 4.84 -22.39 13.26
N GLU A 12 4.58 -23.41 12.47
CA GLU A 12 5.04 -23.52 11.08
C GLU A 12 4.60 -22.32 10.22
N ARG A 13 3.39 -21.79 10.42
CA ARG A 13 2.90 -20.65 9.66
C ARG A 13 3.69 -19.37 9.96
N ALA A 14 3.99 -19.12 11.22
CA ALA A 14 4.81 -17.97 11.62
C ALA A 14 6.24 -18.08 11.08
N LEU A 15 6.83 -19.28 11.07
CA LEU A 15 8.13 -19.51 10.47
C LEU A 15 8.14 -19.23 8.97
N ARG A 16 7.11 -19.64 8.24
CA ARG A 16 6.98 -19.36 6.79
C ARG A 16 6.80 -17.88 6.49
N ILE A 17 6.02 -17.16 7.30
CA ILE A 17 5.93 -15.69 7.19
C ILE A 17 7.30 -15.06 7.42
N TYR A 18 8.01 -15.51 8.45
CA TYR A 18 9.35 -15.02 8.73
C TYR A 18 10.31 -15.23 7.56
N ASP A 19 10.36 -16.43 6.99
CA ASP A 19 11.23 -16.74 5.86
C ASP A 19 10.95 -15.81 4.65
N VAL A 20 9.67 -15.50 4.39
CA VAL A 20 9.29 -14.57 3.32
C VAL A 20 9.74 -13.14 3.65
N VAL A 21 9.50 -12.68 4.88
CA VAL A 21 9.87 -11.31 5.31
C VAL A 21 11.39 -11.14 5.34
N ASP A 22 12.12 -12.10 5.87
CA ASP A 22 13.58 -12.09 5.92
C ASP A 22 14.17 -12.06 4.49
N GLY A 23 13.68 -12.94 3.62
CA GLY A 23 14.09 -12.96 2.21
C GLY A 23 13.73 -11.69 1.44
N PHE A 24 12.59 -11.03 1.78
CA PHE A 24 12.24 -9.72 1.23
C PHE A 24 13.23 -8.65 1.70
N ILE A 25 13.51 -8.58 3.00
CA ILE A 25 14.44 -7.60 3.57
C ILE A 25 15.82 -7.76 2.95
N ASP A 26 16.36 -8.96 2.90
CA ASP A 26 17.68 -9.24 2.33
C ASP A 26 17.80 -8.85 0.85
N ARG A 27 16.71 -8.98 0.11
CA ARG A 27 16.72 -8.76 -1.35
C ARG A 27 16.44 -7.32 -1.76
N TYR A 28 15.54 -6.64 -1.05
CA TYR A 28 14.97 -5.37 -1.52
C TYR A 28 15.31 -4.18 -0.62
N ILE A 29 15.71 -4.40 0.62
CA ILE A 29 16.04 -3.31 1.54
C ILE A 29 17.55 -3.13 1.60
N THR A 30 17.99 -1.89 1.38
CA THR A 30 19.42 -1.55 1.37
C THR A 30 19.72 -0.42 2.34
N ASP A 31 21.00 -0.33 2.76
CA ASP A 31 21.46 0.78 3.60
C ASP A 31 21.19 2.13 2.91
N GLY A 32 20.65 3.07 3.69
CA GLY A 32 20.38 4.43 3.22
C GLY A 32 19.01 4.65 2.59
N MET A 33 18.16 3.62 2.49
CA MET A 33 16.74 3.80 2.14
C MET A 33 16.03 4.62 3.21
N THR A 34 15.26 5.61 2.76
CA THR A 34 14.33 6.34 3.64
C THR A 34 13.14 5.45 4.00
N ASP A 35 12.37 5.81 5.03
CA ASP A 35 11.18 5.04 5.39
C ASP A 35 10.14 5.04 4.25
N PHE A 36 10.07 6.11 3.46
CA PHE A 36 9.26 6.14 2.23
C PHE A 36 9.77 5.16 1.15
N ASP A 37 11.08 5.02 0.97
CA ASP A 37 11.62 4.06 0.01
C ASP A 37 11.35 2.62 0.45
N LYS A 38 11.45 2.34 1.75
CA LYS A 38 11.10 1.03 2.33
C LYS A 38 9.62 0.72 2.16
N GLU A 39 8.76 1.69 2.52
CA GLU A 39 7.30 1.58 2.35
C GLU A 39 6.92 1.24 0.91
N LEU A 40 7.47 1.99 -0.05
CA LEU A 40 7.18 1.76 -1.46
C LEU A 40 7.65 0.38 -1.93
N ALA A 41 8.82 -0.07 -1.46
CA ALA A 41 9.31 -1.42 -1.75
C ALA A 41 8.38 -2.50 -1.18
N VAL A 42 7.84 -2.31 0.02
CA VAL A 42 6.86 -3.23 0.65
C VAL A 42 5.55 -3.23 -0.11
N HIS A 43 5.02 -2.05 -0.46
CA HIS A 43 3.81 -1.90 -1.26
C HIS A 43 3.93 -2.67 -2.58
N ASP A 44 4.97 -2.35 -3.37
CA ASP A 44 5.19 -2.94 -4.68
C ASP A 44 5.39 -4.45 -4.62
N TYR A 45 6.09 -4.92 -3.58
CA TYR A 45 6.29 -6.35 -3.36
C TYR A 45 4.96 -7.07 -3.11
N ILE A 46 4.12 -6.57 -2.19
CA ILE A 46 2.84 -7.22 -1.86
C ILE A 46 1.90 -7.19 -3.06
N VAL A 47 1.71 -6.02 -3.69
CA VAL A 47 0.82 -5.85 -4.85
C VAL A 47 1.27 -6.70 -6.06
N SER A 48 2.59 -6.91 -6.23
CA SER A 48 3.11 -7.74 -7.34
C SER A 48 3.01 -9.24 -7.09
N ASN A 49 2.95 -9.70 -5.85
CA ASN A 49 3.03 -11.12 -5.52
C ASN A 49 1.73 -11.69 -4.96
N CYS A 50 0.85 -10.87 -4.40
CA CYS A 50 -0.45 -11.29 -3.90
C CYS A 50 -1.52 -11.08 -4.97
N HIS A 51 -2.49 -12.00 -5.05
CA HIS A 51 -3.66 -11.88 -5.92
C HIS A 51 -4.93 -11.77 -5.07
N TYR A 52 -5.79 -10.80 -5.36
CA TYR A 52 -7.02 -10.64 -4.62
C TYR A 52 -7.95 -11.85 -4.79
N GLY A 53 -8.37 -12.43 -3.66
CA GLY A 53 -9.28 -13.58 -3.64
C GLY A 53 -9.02 -14.54 -2.49
N TYR A 54 -9.65 -15.71 -2.55
CA TYR A 54 -9.62 -16.70 -1.48
C TYR A 54 -8.69 -17.87 -1.86
N PRO A 55 -7.74 -18.28 -0.97
CA PRO A 55 -7.03 -19.55 -1.09
C PRO A 55 -7.96 -20.74 -0.81
N GLU A 56 -7.43 -21.97 -0.86
CA GLU A 56 -8.20 -23.19 -0.59
C GLU A 56 -8.85 -23.16 0.80
N ASN A 57 -8.10 -22.82 1.83
CA ASN A 57 -8.64 -22.49 3.14
C ASN A 57 -8.99 -20.99 3.19
N LYS A 58 -10.27 -20.68 3.15
CA LYS A 58 -10.76 -19.30 3.08
C LYS A 58 -10.38 -18.43 4.27
N ASP A 59 -10.19 -19.02 5.45
CA ASP A 59 -9.83 -18.28 6.65
C ASP A 59 -8.42 -17.66 6.52
N ASP A 60 -7.56 -18.26 5.73
CA ASP A 60 -6.22 -17.75 5.48
C ASP A 60 -6.21 -16.45 4.66
N ALA A 61 -7.27 -16.18 3.89
CA ALA A 61 -7.40 -14.95 3.12
C ALA A 61 -7.40 -13.66 3.98
N TYR A 62 -7.73 -13.78 5.25
CA TYR A 62 -7.81 -12.66 6.19
C TYR A 62 -6.50 -12.44 6.97
N THR A 63 -5.40 -13.07 6.56
CA THR A 63 -4.15 -13.10 7.33
C THR A 63 -2.94 -12.77 6.48
N ALA A 64 -1.86 -12.28 7.12
CA ALA A 64 -0.56 -12.10 6.47
C ALA A 64 -0.04 -13.41 5.84
N TYR A 65 -0.40 -14.58 6.39
CA TYR A 65 -0.04 -15.87 5.81
C TYR A 65 -0.67 -16.08 4.43
N GLY A 66 -1.93 -15.69 4.26
CA GLY A 66 -2.60 -15.72 2.96
C GLY A 66 -1.90 -14.84 1.93
N ALA A 67 -1.61 -13.60 2.31
CA ALA A 67 -0.98 -12.64 1.41
C ALA A 67 0.48 -12.97 1.10
N LEU A 68 1.30 -13.28 2.10
CA LEU A 68 2.74 -13.43 1.94
C LEU A 68 3.19 -14.85 1.54
N VAL A 69 2.45 -15.89 1.94
CA VAL A 69 2.87 -17.28 1.77
C VAL A 69 2.02 -18.03 0.75
N LEU A 70 0.71 -17.76 0.73
CA LEU A 70 -0.21 -18.36 -0.23
C LEU A 70 -0.44 -17.47 -1.46
N GLU A 71 0.09 -16.25 -1.43
CA GLU A 71 0.00 -15.26 -2.52
C GLU A 71 -1.45 -14.97 -2.94
N ARG A 72 -2.41 -15.13 -2.00
CA ARG A 72 -3.84 -14.94 -2.25
C ARG A 72 -4.56 -14.51 -0.98
N SER A 73 -5.18 -13.32 -1.05
CA SER A 73 -5.77 -12.69 0.13
C SER A 73 -6.90 -11.72 -0.23
N VAL A 74 -7.65 -11.29 0.78
CA VAL A 74 -8.57 -10.15 0.73
C VAL A 74 -7.97 -8.98 1.51
N CYS A 75 -8.67 -7.86 1.62
CA CYS A 75 -8.16 -6.61 2.20
C CYS A 75 -7.49 -6.77 3.58
N ASP A 76 -8.06 -7.59 4.47
CA ASP A 76 -7.49 -7.83 5.79
C ASP A 76 -6.06 -8.40 5.71
N GLY A 77 -5.83 -9.38 4.85
CA GLY A 77 -4.52 -10.00 4.74
C GLY A 77 -3.50 -9.12 4.01
N TYR A 78 -3.92 -8.27 3.05
CA TYR A 78 -3.05 -7.21 2.50
C TYR A 78 -2.61 -6.25 3.60
N ALA A 79 -3.57 -5.75 4.39
CA ALA A 79 -3.29 -4.83 5.48
C ALA A 79 -2.40 -5.46 6.58
N GLU A 80 -2.65 -6.73 6.92
CA GLU A 80 -1.83 -7.44 7.91
C GLU A 80 -0.42 -7.72 7.39
N ALA A 81 -0.26 -8.08 6.11
CA ALA A 81 1.03 -8.31 5.48
C ALA A 81 1.90 -7.04 5.47
N PHE A 82 1.30 -5.92 5.07
CA PHE A 82 1.96 -4.62 5.10
C PHE A 82 2.38 -4.24 6.52
N PHE A 83 1.48 -4.36 7.50
CA PHE A 83 1.76 -4.10 8.90
C PHE A 83 2.93 -4.93 9.42
N VAL A 84 2.96 -6.23 9.13
CA VAL A 84 4.04 -7.14 9.58
C VAL A 84 5.39 -6.71 9.02
N ILE A 85 5.49 -6.44 7.73
CA ILE A 85 6.78 -6.08 7.10
C ILE A 85 7.23 -4.70 7.58
N MET A 86 6.35 -3.68 7.60
CA MET A 86 6.69 -2.33 8.08
C MET A 86 7.15 -2.34 9.53
N SER A 87 6.48 -3.12 10.38
CA SER A 87 6.89 -3.32 11.77
C SER A 87 8.29 -3.95 11.87
N CYS A 88 8.63 -4.93 11.02
CA CYS A 88 9.98 -5.52 10.96
C CYS A 88 11.04 -4.49 10.51
N LEU A 89 10.66 -3.53 9.69
CA LEU A 89 11.54 -2.44 9.23
C LEU A 89 11.65 -1.28 10.22
N GLY A 90 10.92 -1.34 11.34
CA GLY A 90 10.92 -0.31 12.39
C GLY A 90 10.16 0.95 12.00
N VAL A 91 9.21 0.85 11.08
CA VAL A 91 8.34 1.96 10.67
C VAL A 91 6.98 1.80 11.34
N ASP A 92 6.52 2.83 12.02
CA ASP A 92 5.23 2.82 12.71
C ASP A 92 4.08 2.71 11.70
N CYS A 93 3.21 1.73 11.93
CA CYS A 93 2.10 1.41 11.05
C CYS A 93 0.92 0.86 11.86
N ASP A 94 -0.30 1.24 11.49
CA ASP A 94 -1.55 0.75 12.09
C ASP A 94 -2.44 0.13 11.01
N ILE A 95 -3.32 -0.80 11.42
CA ILE A 95 -4.39 -1.32 10.56
C ILE A 95 -5.67 -0.55 10.85
N VAL A 96 -6.30 -0.04 9.81
CA VAL A 96 -7.59 0.65 9.87
C VAL A 96 -8.69 -0.28 9.37
N VAL A 97 -9.80 -0.32 10.09
CA VAL A 97 -11.00 -1.06 9.68
C VAL A 97 -12.14 -0.08 9.44
N GLY A 98 -12.80 -0.25 8.32
CA GLY A 98 -13.90 0.59 7.89
C GLY A 98 -14.78 -0.10 6.86
N SER A 99 -15.29 0.67 5.91
CA SER A 99 -16.10 0.16 4.80
C SER A 99 -15.93 1.01 3.55
N THR A 100 -16.29 0.44 2.42
CA THR A 100 -16.47 1.11 1.13
C THR A 100 -17.88 0.81 0.61
N ASP A 101 -18.22 1.26 -0.58
CA ASP A 101 -19.49 0.89 -1.23
C ASP A 101 -19.59 -0.63 -1.51
N GLU A 102 -18.45 -1.35 -1.51
CA GLU A 102 -18.41 -2.80 -1.72
C GLU A 102 -18.56 -3.60 -0.41
N GLY A 103 -18.51 -2.96 0.76
CA GLY A 103 -18.68 -3.60 2.07
C GLY A 103 -17.58 -3.27 3.07
N LEU A 104 -17.37 -4.18 4.03
CA LEU A 104 -16.31 -4.05 5.03
C LEU A 104 -14.94 -4.06 4.36
N HIS A 105 -14.03 -3.22 4.84
CA HIS A 105 -12.73 -3.03 4.24
C HIS A 105 -11.66 -2.73 5.29
N ALA A 106 -10.41 -3.11 5.00
CA ALA A 106 -9.25 -2.83 5.83
C ALA A 106 -8.11 -2.28 4.98
N TRP A 107 -7.38 -1.31 5.54
CA TRP A 107 -6.19 -0.68 4.95
C TRP A 107 -5.21 -0.29 6.05
N ASN A 108 -4.18 0.48 5.76
CA ASN A 108 -3.20 0.87 6.76
C ASN A 108 -3.09 2.40 6.92
N GLN A 109 -2.60 2.80 8.08
CA GLN A 109 -1.98 4.10 8.31
C GLN A 109 -0.49 3.90 8.62
N VAL A 110 0.37 4.76 8.07
CA VAL A 110 1.82 4.68 8.21
C VAL A 110 2.39 6.03 8.61
N ALA A 111 3.41 6.04 9.47
CA ALA A 111 4.08 7.25 9.93
C ALA A 111 5.34 7.53 9.11
N LEU A 112 5.40 8.66 8.44
CA LEU A 112 6.54 9.11 7.64
C LEU A 112 6.89 10.57 7.95
N GLY A 113 8.13 10.81 8.33
CA GLY A 113 8.61 12.18 8.60
C GLY A 113 7.91 12.87 9.77
N GLY A 114 7.27 12.13 10.66
CA GLY A 114 6.54 12.63 11.82
C GLY A 114 5.05 12.83 11.59
N GLU A 115 4.53 12.59 10.40
CA GLU A 115 3.13 12.69 10.02
C GLU A 115 2.55 11.34 9.64
N TRP A 116 1.22 11.19 9.67
CA TRP A 116 0.53 9.96 9.33
C TRP A 116 -0.16 10.06 7.96
N TYR A 117 -0.18 8.95 7.24
CA TYR A 117 -0.75 8.83 5.89
C TYR A 117 -1.58 7.56 5.78
N ASN A 118 -2.65 7.59 4.99
CA ASN A 118 -3.39 6.38 4.63
C ASN A 118 -2.75 5.72 3.41
N ILE A 119 -2.70 4.39 3.42
CA ILE A 119 -2.23 3.58 2.30
C ILE A 119 -3.13 2.35 2.14
N ASP A 120 -3.61 2.10 0.92
CA ASP A 120 -4.48 0.96 0.60
C ASP A 120 -3.92 0.13 -0.55
N LEU A 121 -3.24 -0.94 -0.20
CA LEU A 121 -2.63 -1.86 -1.16
C LEU A 121 -3.67 -2.64 -1.97
N THR A 122 -4.82 -2.94 -1.36
CA THR A 122 -5.89 -3.70 -2.01
C THR A 122 -6.46 -2.94 -3.20
N TRP A 123 -6.65 -1.63 -3.05
CA TRP A 123 -7.19 -0.79 -4.11
C TRP A 123 -6.13 -0.38 -5.14
N ASP A 124 -4.86 -0.52 -4.81
CA ASP A 124 -3.76 -0.37 -5.75
C ASP A 124 -3.44 -1.68 -6.49
N ASP A 125 -3.91 -2.84 -6.01
CA ASP A 125 -3.88 -4.10 -6.75
C ASP A 125 -4.91 -4.08 -7.88
N SER A 126 -4.43 -4.13 -9.11
CA SER A 126 -5.27 -3.99 -10.31
C SER A 126 -6.06 -5.24 -10.62
N LEU A 127 -7.38 -5.12 -10.72
CA LEU A 127 -8.25 -6.16 -11.27
C LEU A 127 -8.82 -5.72 -12.64
N PRO A 128 -8.60 -6.47 -13.74
CA PRO A 128 -7.75 -7.67 -13.84
C PRO A 128 -6.26 -7.34 -13.65
N ASP A 129 -5.49 -8.33 -13.24
CA ASP A 129 -4.04 -8.23 -13.12
C ASP A 129 -3.42 -7.65 -14.42
N MET A 130 -2.74 -6.53 -14.28
CA MET A 130 -2.12 -5.77 -15.37
C MET A 130 -0.64 -6.14 -15.58
N GLY A 131 -0.19 -7.26 -15.02
CA GLY A 131 1.18 -7.74 -15.10
C GLY A 131 2.14 -6.87 -14.27
N ASN A 132 3.15 -6.28 -14.92
CA ASN A 132 4.15 -5.48 -14.23
C ASN A 132 3.70 -4.03 -13.94
N TYR A 133 2.43 -3.70 -14.14
CA TYR A 133 1.92 -2.39 -13.81
C TYR A 133 1.35 -2.37 -12.39
N ILE A 134 1.97 -1.60 -11.52
CA ILE A 134 1.55 -1.37 -10.15
C ILE A 134 0.98 0.04 -10.06
N LYS A 135 -0.24 0.17 -9.55
CA LYS A 135 -0.82 1.47 -9.23
C LYS A 135 -0.29 1.98 -7.89
N HIS A 136 -0.30 3.30 -7.75
CA HIS A 136 0.06 3.99 -6.50
C HIS A 136 -0.97 5.07 -6.14
N THR A 137 -2.21 4.85 -6.54
CA THR A 137 -3.30 5.83 -6.36
C THR A 137 -3.57 6.09 -4.88
N TYR A 138 -3.45 5.04 -4.07
CA TYR A 138 -3.73 5.09 -2.64
C TYR A 138 -2.47 5.05 -1.76
N VAL A 139 -1.29 5.33 -2.33
CA VAL A 139 -0.06 5.47 -1.55
C VAL A 139 0.01 6.85 -0.91
N ASN A 140 -0.06 6.88 0.41
CA ASN A 140 0.09 8.07 1.25
C ASN A 140 -0.92 9.18 0.94
N VAL A 141 -2.19 8.84 0.99
CA VAL A 141 -3.26 9.80 0.80
C VAL A 141 -3.75 10.39 2.12
N ALA A 142 -4.14 11.66 2.07
CA ALA A 142 -4.77 12.35 3.20
C ALA A 142 -6.22 11.88 3.38
N ASP A 143 -6.79 12.15 4.56
CA ASP A 143 -8.15 11.77 4.92
C ASP A 143 -9.21 12.35 3.98
N ASP A 144 -9.03 13.59 3.52
CA ASP A 144 -9.96 14.26 2.61
C ASP A 144 -10.01 13.63 1.21
N VAL A 145 -8.93 12.95 0.84
CA VAL A 145 -8.88 12.16 -0.41
C VAL A 145 -9.53 10.79 -0.18
N LEU A 146 -9.16 10.10 0.90
CA LEU A 146 -9.63 8.74 1.16
C LEU A 146 -11.13 8.69 1.47
N GLU A 147 -11.69 9.67 2.19
CA GLU A 147 -13.12 9.71 2.57
C GLU A 147 -14.09 9.84 1.38
N ARG A 148 -13.58 10.05 0.19
CA ARG A 148 -14.41 10.02 -1.05
C ARG A 148 -14.91 8.63 -1.39
N THR A 149 -14.22 7.62 -0.90
CA THR A 149 -14.46 6.20 -1.22
C THR A 149 -14.49 5.30 0.02
N HIS A 150 -13.94 5.74 1.15
CA HIS A 150 -13.81 4.97 2.38
C HIS A 150 -14.53 5.65 3.54
N ILE A 151 -15.13 4.85 4.42
CA ILE A 151 -15.85 5.30 5.60
C ILE A 151 -15.26 4.60 6.82
N TRP A 152 -14.78 5.36 7.80
CA TRP A 152 -14.25 4.82 9.06
C TRP A 152 -14.54 5.74 10.23
N GLN A 153 -14.34 5.23 11.44
CA GLN A 153 -14.53 6.00 12.66
C GLN A 153 -13.22 6.74 13.01
N LYS A 154 -12.98 7.88 12.37
CA LYS A 154 -11.75 8.69 12.46
C LYS A 154 -11.24 8.92 13.89
N GLN A 155 -12.14 9.03 14.88
CA GLN A 155 -11.77 9.27 16.27
C GLN A 155 -10.93 8.15 16.92
N PHE A 156 -10.85 6.97 16.30
CA PHE A 156 -10.05 5.85 16.78
C PHE A 156 -8.69 5.71 16.10
N TYR A 157 -8.43 6.51 15.08
CA TYR A 157 -7.24 6.41 14.26
C TYR A 157 -6.47 7.74 14.21
N ARG A 158 -5.34 7.76 13.52
CA ARG A 158 -4.54 8.96 13.34
C ARG A 158 -5.19 9.88 12.32
N GLU A 159 -5.08 11.18 12.52
CA GLU A 159 -5.48 12.16 11.51
C GLU A 159 -4.39 12.25 10.44
N CYS A 160 -4.77 12.11 9.17
CA CYS A 160 -3.88 12.16 8.02
C CYS A 160 -4.22 13.38 7.18
N THR A 161 -3.48 14.47 7.36
CA THR A 161 -3.77 15.77 6.71
C THR A 161 -2.77 16.18 5.65
N GLU A 162 -1.58 15.55 5.66
CA GLU A 162 -0.47 15.94 4.81
C GLU A 162 -0.42 15.15 3.50
N ASP A 163 0.13 15.76 2.45
CA ASP A 163 0.36 15.12 1.14
C ASP A 163 1.83 15.07 0.71
N THR A 164 2.74 15.45 1.62
CA THR A 164 4.19 15.54 1.36
C THR A 164 4.79 14.21 0.90
N TYR A 165 4.30 13.09 1.44
CA TYR A 165 4.73 11.74 1.07
C TYR A 165 3.75 11.03 0.13
N ASN A 166 2.68 11.68 -0.33
CA ASN A 166 1.85 11.12 -1.39
C ASN A 166 2.71 10.77 -2.61
N PHE A 167 2.47 9.62 -3.23
CA PHE A 167 3.31 9.10 -4.31
C PHE A 167 3.52 10.10 -5.44
N TYR A 168 2.46 10.73 -5.92
CA TYR A 168 2.55 11.67 -7.04
C TYR A 168 3.27 12.98 -6.65
N SER A 169 3.05 13.47 -5.44
CA SER A 169 3.76 14.63 -4.90
C SER A 169 5.25 14.34 -4.74
N LYS A 170 5.60 13.19 -4.17
CA LYS A 170 6.98 12.77 -3.89
C LYS A 170 7.77 12.46 -5.16
N LYS A 171 7.14 11.88 -6.16
CA LYS A 171 7.77 11.52 -7.44
C LYS A 171 7.66 12.64 -8.49
N PHE A 172 7.11 13.81 -8.14
CA PHE A 172 6.91 14.94 -9.06
C PHE A 172 6.01 14.63 -10.27
N TYR A 173 5.03 13.72 -10.09
CA TYR A 173 4.06 13.34 -11.11
C TYR A 173 2.70 14.02 -10.90
N ARG A 174 2.63 14.97 -9.97
CA ARG A 174 1.44 15.77 -9.69
C ARG A 174 1.49 17.09 -10.44
N TYR A 175 0.42 17.42 -11.11
CA TYR A 175 0.28 18.64 -11.92
C TYR A 175 -0.86 19.51 -11.39
N GLU A 176 -0.66 20.81 -11.37
CA GLU A 176 -1.64 21.78 -10.84
C GLU A 176 -2.75 22.14 -11.84
N CYS A 177 -2.56 21.85 -13.14
CA CYS A 177 -3.57 22.04 -14.14
C CYS A 177 -3.51 20.99 -15.25
N PHE A 178 -4.64 20.81 -15.95
CA PHE A 178 -4.79 19.79 -16.99
C PHE A 178 -3.81 19.97 -18.16
N ASP A 179 -3.53 21.21 -18.57
CA ASP A 179 -2.60 21.47 -19.68
C ASP A 179 -1.17 21.01 -19.37
N ASP A 180 -0.71 21.23 -18.15
CA ASP A 180 0.61 20.78 -17.71
C ASP A 180 0.66 19.27 -17.50
N TYR A 181 -0.43 18.67 -16.99
CA TYR A 181 -0.62 17.23 -16.95
C TYR A 181 -0.47 16.59 -18.35
N VAL A 182 -1.19 17.10 -19.36
CA VAL A 182 -1.10 16.57 -20.73
C VAL A 182 0.31 16.69 -21.31
N LYS A 183 1.02 17.81 -21.05
CA LYS A 183 2.41 18.00 -21.49
C LYS A 183 3.34 17.02 -20.76
N GLY A 184 3.21 16.90 -19.43
CA GLY A 184 4.03 16.04 -18.61
C GLY A 184 3.87 14.57 -18.98
N VAL A 185 2.64 14.09 -19.12
CA VAL A 185 2.33 12.72 -19.55
C VAL A 185 2.91 12.43 -20.93
N LYS A 186 2.78 13.34 -21.91
CA LYS A 186 3.39 13.16 -23.25
C LYS A 186 4.91 13.05 -23.20
N ILE A 187 5.58 13.84 -22.34
CA ILE A 187 7.03 13.76 -22.16
C ILE A 187 7.41 12.42 -21.54
N GLN A 188 6.66 11.96 -20.56
CA GLN A 188 6.94 10.70 -19.88
C GLN A 188 6.66 9.49 -20.79
N LEU A 189 5.55 9.47 -21.55
CA LEU A 189 5.25 8.42 -22.54
C LEU A 189 6.31 8.31 -23.63
N GLY A 190 7.01 9.40 -23.93
CA GLY A 190 8.18 9.36 -24.82
C GLY A 190 9.38 8.59 -24.24
N ARG A 191 9.40 8.33 -22.95
CA ARG A 191 10.48 7.66 -22.21
C ARG A 191 10.08 6.30 -21.64
N ASN A 192 8.80 6.16 -21.26
CA ASN A 192 8.25 4.99 -20.56
C ASN A 192 7.07 4.42 -21.35
N LYS A 193 6.83 3.11 -21.23
CA LYS A 193 5.68 2.45 -21.87
C LYS A 193 4.35 2.76 -21.17
N VAL A 194 4.42 3.00 -19.86
CA VAL A 194 3.30 3.35 -18.99
C VAL A 194 3.67 4.56 -18.16
N VAL A 195 2.73 5.43 -17.91
CA VAL A 195 2.90 6.61 -17.08
C VAL A 195 1.72 6.68 -16.11
N GLU A 196 2.06 6.86 -14.85
CA GLU A 196 1.13 7.15 -13.78
C GLU A 196 1.34 8.59 -13.33
N ALA A 197 0.27 9.38 -13.29
CA ALA A 197 0.34 10.77 -12.91
C ALA A 197 -1.03 11.26 -12.40
N ALA A 198 -0.99 12.28 -11.54
CA ALA A 198 -2.18 12.92 -11.00
C ALA A 198 -2.24 14.40 -11.39
N VAL A 199 -3.45 14.93 -11.53
CA VAL A 199 -3.69 16.36 -11.70
C VAL A 199 -4.59 16.86 -10.56
N ARG A 200 -4.22 17.98 -9.96
CA ARG A 200 -5.06 18.64 -8.97
C ARG A 200 -6.19 19.35 -9.69
N THR A 201 -7.44 19.04 -9.36
CA THR A 201 -8.59 19.73 -9.89
C THR A 201 -9.56 20.04 -8.75
N ASP A 202 -10.08 21.26 -8.75
CA ASP A 202 -11.13 21.67 -7.82
C ASP A 202 -12.54 21.27 -8.32
N GLU A 203 -12.62 20.73 -9.55
CA GLU A 203 -13.86 20.26 -10.16
C GLU A 203 -13.80 18.76 -10.43
N ALA A 204 -14.70 18.02 -9.77
CA ALA A 204 -14.88 16.58 -9.91
C ALA A 204 -15.68 16.24 -11.19
N THR A 205 -15.17 16.58 -12.38
CA THR A 205 -15.77 16.08 -13.62
C THR A 205 -14.71 15.96 -14.70
N PHE A 206 -14.14 14.75 -14.79
CA PHE A 206 -13.62 14.28 -16.07
C PHE A 206 -14.60 13.26 -16.63
N ASP A 207 -15.46 13.67 -17.55
CA ASP A 207 -16.06 12.77 -18.52
C ASP A 207 -14.95 12.39 -19.52
N LEU A 208 -14.51 11.13 -19.46
CA LEU A 208 -13.63 10.52 -20.46
C LEU A 208 -14.46 9.89 -21.57
#